data_7d8b91bb2665ec8cc49207f19f4e8a64
#
_entry.id   7d8b91bb2665ec8cc49207f19f4e8a64
#
_cell.length_a   1.000
_cell.length_b   1.000
_cell.length_c   1.000
_cell.angle_alpha   90.00
_cell.angle_beta   90.00
_cell.angle_gamma   90.00
#
_symmetry.space_group_name_H-M   'P 1'
#
loop_
_entity.id
_entity.type
_entity.pdbx_description
1 polymer ?
#
loop_
_entity_poly.entity_id
_entity_poly.type
_entity_poly.pdbx_seq_one_letter_code
_entity_poly.pdbx_strand_id
1 'polypeptide(L)'
;MDKKVIYKLIVVKDQFIRIWYDDIAICEVLSDFPCDDSNAILYTGKKEWILLKSTKKYKIQVEGCLKTVWIGKVILRDRAVKLTNEITSSLTESENIEEVYMIYARCKASMHFLDPYMRDYINNFPFEKNDIVSIKAVAGSGKTTTLLKLAHENSDKKILYLAFNKALTNEVRLKCNKMAKNLYPYTFDAFIRKGFMNKFPNKNFNIKFLTTYTFGKEYPWFQNKPARMKKTFIAKFNKFCKNIKYNEMYKFIDEKYPKASSFTKKQLIKMWEHTKQNKLITFDGLRKLALVQHWFKDYLDANYDMIFIDEAQDFDPVMLEILLKDSTIPKVFVGDPRQAIYEWRGAINAFEILPEENYTVEFYTTWRIGEPACDIIRNKFTNCWMIAGNKNTTQLHYNKEPNSKYDYLFRSWRYLLQTAVDKKNIWINDYYNKIEFIKRLHKKLQRYPLTEEEKCEFEDDLPNFLLSLSSSQLEELINTVENNSVPKESATCCFYTVHSYKGKENNNIRIFNDIDHEEEENIYYVALTRGIDNIYIDSPPEK
;
A
#
# COMPACT_ATOMS: atom_id res chain seq x y z
N MET A 1 -8.92 28.75 15.24
CA MET A 1 -10.02 28.19 14.43
C MET A 1 -10.18 26.74 14.82
N ASP A 2 -11.38 26.32 15.17
CA ASP A 2 -11.60 24.97 15.64
C ASP A 2 -11.46 23.98 14.48
N LYS A 3 -10.52 23.04 14.59
CA LYS A 3 -10.29 22.02 13.57
C LYS A 3 -11.53 21.14 13.42
N LYS A 4 -11.99 20.98 12.20
CA LYS A 4 -13.15 20.18 11.85
C LYS A 4 -12.77 18.71 11.76
N VAL A 5 -13.52 17.82 12.34
CA VAL A 5 -13.25 16.39 12.38
C VAL A 5 -14.22 15.66 11.45
N ILE A 6 -13.70 14.73 10.65
CA ILE A 6 -14.49 13.92 9.71
C ILE A 6 -14.93 12.63 10.38
N TYR A 7 -16.13 12.24 10.12
CA TYR A 7 -16.75 11.10 10.77
C TYR A 7 -17.28 10.07 9.78
N LYS A 8 -17.25 8.82 10.22
CA LYS A 8 -17.79 7.69 9.49
C LYS A 8 -19.30 7.58 9.67
N LEU A 9 -19.92 6.89 8.76
CA LEU A 9 -21.29 6.42 8.86
C LEU A 9 -21.40 5.36 9.96
N ILE A 10 -22.44 5.40 10.76
CA ILE A 10 -22.75 4.43 11.80
C ILE A 10 -24.19 3.95 11.64
N VAL A 11 -24.41 2.67 11.84
CA VAL A 11 -25.73 2.06 11.86
C VAL A 11 -25.97 1.47 13.24
N VAL A 12 -27.10 1.80 13.84
CA VAL A 12 -27.55 1.25 15.10
C VAL A 12 -28.93 0.62 14.88
N LYS A 13 -29.06 -0.70 15.03
CA LYS A 13 -30.35 -1.42 14.94
C LYS A 13 -31.21 -1.01 13.73
N ASP A 14 -30.75 -1.26 12.53
CA ASP A 14 -31.42 -0.83 11.30
C ASP A 14 -31.61 0.69 11.17
N GLN A 15 -31.01 1.45 12.07
CA GLN A 15 -30.98 2.90 12.05
C GLN A 15 -29.67 3.39 11.46
N PHE A 16 -29.77 4.45 10.73
CA PHE A 16 -28.72 4.96 9.88
C PHE A 16 -28.33 6.35 10.34
N ILE A 17 -27.07 6.57 10.69
CA ILE A 17 -26.56 7.88 11.06
C ILE A 17 -25.42 8.22 10.12
N ARG A 18 -25.59 9.24 9.29
CA ARG A 18 -24.58 9.76 8.40
C ARG A 18 -24.13 11.13 8.85
N ILE A 19 -22.82 11.33 8.95
CA ILE A 19 -22.25 12.59 9.38
C ILE A 19 -21.40 13.19 8.29
N TRP A 20 -21.65 14.42 8.05
CA TRP A 20 -20.88 15.27 7.21
C TRP A 20 -20.21 16.32 8.05
N TYR A 21 -19.12 16.80 7.53
CA TYR A 21 -18.44 17.86 8.21
C TYR A 21 -18.53 19.13 7.38
N ASP A 22 -18.22 20.09 7.95
CA ASP A 22 -18.17 21.52 7.78
C ASP A 22 -18.75 22.17 9.04
N ASP A 23 -18.98 23.44 9.12
CA ASP A 23 -19.70 24.04 10.24
C ASP A 23 -21.16 23.52 10.34
N ILE A 24 -21.59 22.82 9.31
CA ILE A 24 -22.89 22.15 9.21
C ILE A 24 -22.66 20.66 9.04
N ALA A 25 -23.08 19.85 9.99
CA ALA A 25 -23.14 18.41 9.83
C ALA A 25 -24.54 17.97 9.46
N ILE A 26 -24.63 17.07 8.51
CA ILE A 26 -25.85 16.37 8.15
C ILE A 26 -25.82 15.02 8.82
N CYS A 27 -26.80 14.78 9.69
CA CYS A 27 -27.02 13.49 10.32
C CYS A 27 -28.27 12.87 9.74
N GLU A 28 -28.15 11.72 9.12
CA GLU A 28 -29.26 10.92 8.64
C GLU A 28 -29.56 9.81 9.65
N VAL A 29 -30.75 9.78 10.18
CA VAL A 29 -31.22 8.73 11.08
C VAL A 29 -32.38 8.00 10.42
N LEU A 30 -32.25 6.70 10.26
CA LEU A 30 -33.20 5.88 9.52
C LEU A 30 -34.38 5.37 10.35
N SER A 31 -34.35 5.45 11.64
CA SER A 31 -35.44 5.18 12.53
C SER A 31 -35.21 5.77 13.94
N ASP A 32 -36.12 5.52 14.89
CA ASP A 32 -36.25 6.20 16.18
C ASP A 32 -35.01 6.14 17.10
N PHE A 33 -33.98 6.83 16.72
CA PHE A 33 -32.80 7.02 17.58
C PHE A 33 -33.14 8.07 18.65
N PRO A 34 -32.75 7.89 19.92
CA PRO A 34 -33.05 8.82 20.99
C PRO A 34 -32.20 10.09 20.88
N CYS A 35 -32.47 10.92 19.90
CA CYS A 35 -32.01 12.29 19.86
C CYS A 35 -33.21 13.20 19.84
N ASP A 36 -33.14 14.27 20.61
CA ASP A 36 -34.13 15.33 20.54
C ASP A 36 -33.95 16.11 19.21
N ASP A 37 -34.92 16.96 18.89
CA ASP A 37 -34.89 17.75 17.65
C ASP A 37 -33.78 18.83 17.65
N SER A 38 -33.04 19.02 18.75
CA SER A 38 -31.98 20.02 18.90
C SER A 38 -30.57 19.41 18.91
N ASN A 39 -30.42 18.14 19.22
CA ASN A 39 -29.14 17.48 19.38
C ASN A 39 -29.14 16.07 18.76
N ALA A 40 -28.09 15.72 18.09
CA ALA A 40 -27.85 14.36 17.58
C ALA A 40 -26.45 13.88 18.00
N ILE A 41 -26.36 12.63 18.44
CA ILE A 41 -25.12 12.03 18.92
C ILE A 41 -24.60 11.03 17.92
N LEU A 42 -23.32 11.07 17.71
CA LEU A 42 -22.65 10.31 16.67
C LEU A 42 -21.43 9.60 17.23
N TYR A 43 -21.24 8.35 16.82
CA TYR A 43 -20.13 7.50 17.25
C TYR A 43 -19.09 7.35 16.14
N THR A 44 -17.82 7.60 16.44
CA THR A 44 -16.73 7.62 15.46
C THR A 44 -15.96 6.34 15.53
N GLY A 45 -16.23 5.28 15.43
CA GLY A 45 -15.43 4.06 15.37
C GLY A 45 -14.17 3.92 16.24
N LYS A 46 -13.75 5.00 16.88
CA LYS A 46 -12.63 5.05 17.84
C LYS A 46 -13.11 5.19 19.29
N LYS A 47 -14.32 4.77 19.60
CA LYS A 47 -14.98 5.00 20.88
C LYS A 47 -15.19 6.48 21.21
N GLU A 48 -15.31 7.31 20.19
CA GLU A 48 -15.55 8.75 20.32
C GLU A 48 -16.94 9.10 19.82
N TRP A 49 -17.56 10.03 20.50
CA TRP A 49 -18.88 10.53 20.18
C TRP A 49 -18.83 12.00 19.79
N ILE A 50 -19.75 12.43 18.95
CA ILE A 50 -19.91 13.81 18.56
C ILE A 50 -21.34 14.23 18.74
N LEU A 51 -21.48 15.43 19.23
CA LEU A 51 -22.77 16.06 19.38
C LEU A 51 -22.98 17.09 18.27
N LEU A 52 -24.11 16.98 17.58
CA LEU A 52 -24.60 18.00 16.67
C LEU A 52 -25.56 18.92 17.45
N LYS A 53 -25.34 20.23 17.39
CA LYS A 53 -26.24 21.23 17.96
C LYS A 53 -27.10 21.90 16.92
N SER A 54 -28.29 22.37 17.36
CA SER A 54 -29.21 23.13 16.50
C SER A 54 -29.62 22.36 15.26
N THR A 55 -29.91 21.07 15.42
CA THR A 55 -30.29 20.20 14.30
C THR A 55 -31.70 20.55 13.81
N LYS A 56 -31.87 20.50 12.49
CA LYS A 56 -33.18 20.57 11.82
C LYS A 56 -33.49 19.23 11.18
N LYS A 57 -34.69 18.79 11.27
CA LYS A 57 -35.18 17.52 10.78
C LYS A 57 -35.73 17.68 9.35
N TYR A 58 -35.25 16.83 8.45
CA TYR A 58 -35.68 16.79 7.07
C TYR A 58 -36.08 15.36 6.69
N LYS A 59 -37.01 15.24 5.75
CA LYS A 59 -37.35 13.97 5.14
C LYS A 59 -36.73 13.92 3.73
N ILE A 60 -35.94 12.92 3.45
CA ILE A 60 -35.33 12.71 2.13
C ILE A 60 -35.74 11.33 1.58
N GLN A 61 -35.76 11.20 0.28
CA GLN A 61 -36.03 9.94 -0.40
C GLN A 61 -34.72 9.27 -0.78
N VAL A 62 -34.47 8.06 -0.26
CA VAL A 62 -33.29 7.24 -0.52
C VAL A 62 -33.76 5.85 -0.93
N GLU A 63 -33.38 5.41 -2.14
CA GLU A 63 -33.81 4.12 -2.71
C GLU A 63 -35.30 3.82 -2.60
N GLY A 64 -36.14 4.82 -2.86
CA GLY A 64 -37.60 4.69 -2.81
C GLY A 64 -38.20 4.77 -1.41
N CYS A 65 -37.40 4.80 -0.35
CA CYS A 65 -37.84 4.90 1.04
C CYS A 65 -37.69 6.33 1.59
N LEU A 66 -38.68 6.79 2.34
CA LEU A 66 -38.64 8.11 2.99
C LEU A 66 -37.82 7.99 4.27
N LYS A 67 -36.73 8.75 4.39
CA LYS A 67 -35.80 8.72 5.52
C LYS A 67 -35.73 10.07 6.21
N THR A 68 -35.51 10.07 7.52
CA THR A 68 -35.37 11.28 8.31
C THR A 68 -33.88 11.65 8.45
N VAL A 69 -33.58 12.91 8.21
CA VAL A 69 -32.21 13.46 8.24
C VAL A 69 -32.19 14.65 9.20
N TRP A 70 -31.16 14.72 10.03
CA TRP A 70 -30.90 15.87 10.90
C TRP A 70 -29.69 16.65 10.33
N ILE A 71 -29.83 17.97 10.26
CA ILE A 71 -28.76 18.88 9.86
C ILE A 71 -28.47 19.80 11.05
N GLY A 72 -27.21 19.88 11.45
CA GLY A 72 -26.81 20.70 12.59
C GLY A 72 -25.33 21.07 12.59
N LYS A 73 -24.94 21.94 13.51
CA LYS A 73 -23.53 22.33 13.70
C LYS A 73 -22.79 21.29 14.52
N VAL A 74 -21.61 20.88 14.05
CA VAL A 74 -20.72 20.01 14.80
C VAL A 74 -20.14 20.74 16.00
N ILE A 75 -20.20 20.12 17.18
CA ILE A 75 -19.50 20.59 18.37
C ILE A 75 -18.09 20.01 18.35
N LEU A 76 -17.15 20.77 18.89
CA LEU A 76 -15.78 20.33 19.07
C LEU A 76 -15.69 18.97 19.77
N ARG A 77 -14.76 18.14 19.30
CA ARG A 77 -14.48 16.78 19.74
C ARG A 77 -14.45 16.62 21.27
N ASP A 78 -13.73 17.49 21.98
CA ASP A 78 -13.57 17.41 23.44
C ASP A 78 -14.88 17.67 24.19
N ARG A 79 -15.72 18.57 23.70
CA ARG A 79 -17.07 18.82 24.25
C ARG A 79 -18.01 17.65 23.94
N ALA A 80 -17.89 17.04 22.77
CA ALA A 80 -18.69 15.89 22.40
C ALA A 80 -18.41 14.70 23.32
N VAL A 81 -17.15 14.39 23.60
CA VAL A 81 -16.75 13.30 24.51
C VAL A 81 -17.33 13.52 25.92
N LYS A 82 -17.29 14.73 26.47
CA LYS A 82 -17.82 15.04 27.78
C LYS A 82 -19.35 14.89 27.85
N LEU A 83 -20.05 15.40 26.85
CA LEU A 83 -21.51 15.28 26.76
C LEU A 83 -21.98 13.83 26.51
N THR A 84 -21.17 13.05 25.80
CA THR A 84 -21.46 11.66 25.48
C THR A 84 -21.37 10.75 26.70
N ASN A 85 -20.43 11.01 27.62
CA ASN A 85 -20.34 10.28 28.87
C ASN A 85 -21.59 10.50 29.76
N GLU A 86 -22.19 11.68 29.69
CA GLU A 86 -23.45 11.96 30.39
C GLU A 86 -24.68 11.28 29.75
N ILE A 87 -24.66 11.15 28.42
CA ILE A 87 -25.76 10.56 27.64
C ILE A 87 -25.63 9.04 27.54
N THR A 88 -24.40 8.50 27.41
CA THR A 88 -24.18 7.05 27.44
C THR A 88 -24.51 6.42 28.77
N SER A 89 -24.45 7.16 29.89
CA SER A 89 -24.97 6.65 31.16
C SER A 89 -26.49 6.46 31.17
N SER A 90 -27.23 7.14 30.30
CA SER A 90 -28.66 6.97 30.10
C SER A 90 -29.09 6.01 29.01
N LEU A 91 -28.15 5.61 28.12
CA LEU A 91 -28.37 4.68 27.00
C LEU A 91 -27.90 3.25 27.29
N THR A 92 -27.37 2.96 28.47
CA THR A 92 -26.56 1.77 28.77
C THR A 92 -27.31 0.47 29.01
N GLU A 93 -28.59 0.40 28.89
CA GLU A 93 -29.26 -0.87 29.22
C GLU A 93 -29.51 -1.82 28.07
N SER A 94 -29.16 -1.53 26.82
CA SER A 94 -29.63 -2.41 25.78
C SER A 94 -28.69 -2.78 24.65
N GLU A 95 -27.48 -2.21 24.46
CA GLU A 95 -26.91 -2.43 23.16
C GLU A 95 -25.40 -2.51 23.04
N ASN A 96 -25.00 -3.67 22.54
CA ASN A 96 -23.64 -4.01 22.19
C ASN A 96 -23.17 -3.13 21.01
N ILE A 97 -22.36 -2.14 21.28
CA ILE A 97 -21.83 -1.17 20.29
C ILE A 97 -21.03 -1.89 19.17
N GLU A 98 -20.54 -3.10 19.44
CA GLU A 98 -19.85 -3.92 18.42
C GLU A 98 -20.79 -4.47 17.34
N GLU A 99 -22.07 -4.73 17.65
CA GLU A 99 -23.07 -5.12 16.64
C GLU A 99 -23.40 -4.00 15.66
N VAL A 100 -23.29 -2.77 16.07
CA VAL A 100 -23.49 -1.57 15.25
C VAL A 100 -22.50 -1.52 14.08
N TYR A 101 -21.30 -2.00 14.29
CA TYR A 101 -20.25 -2.05 13.24
C TYR A 101 -20.56 -3.03 12.12
N MET A 102 -21.18 -4.15 12.45
CA MET A 102 -21.49 -5.21 11.48
C MET A 102 -22.65 -4.83 10.54
N ILE A 103 -23.60 -4.06 11.04
CA ILE A 103 -24.77 -3.60 10.26
C ILE A 103 -24.37 -2.50 9.27
N TYR A 104 -23.38 -1.69 9.62
CA TYR A 104 -22.78 -0.66 8.78
C TYR A 104 -22.35 -1.16 7.39
N ALA A 105 -21.91 -2.41 7.33
CA ALA A 105 -21.42 -3.09 6.14
C ALA A 105 -22.42 -3.18 4.98
N ARG A 106 -23.70 -3.08 5.26
CA ARG A 106 -24.75 -3.42 4.29
C ARG A 106 -25.41 -2.24 3.59
N CYS A 107 -25.01 -1.02 3.91
CA CYS A 107 -25.71 0.18 3.43
C CYS A 107 -25.02 0.88 2.26
N LYS A 108 -25.17 0.34 1.05
CA LYS A 108 -24.60 0.88 -0.21
C LYS A 108 -24.94 2.35 -0.50
N ALA A 109 -26.21 2.71 -0.38
CA ALA A 109 -26.73 4.03 -0.77
C ALA A 109 -26.07 5.19 -0.01
N SER A 110 -25.68 4.93 1.22
CA SER A 110 -25.16 5.95 2.12
C SER A 110 -23.76 6.39 1.81
N MET A 111 -22.92 5.50 1.27
CA MET A 111 -21.52 5.79 1.01
C MET A 111 -21.28 6.63 -0.24
N HIS A 112 -22.15 6.53 -1.25
CA HIS A 112 -22.12 7.39 -2.42
C HIS A 112 -22.21 8.88 -2.08
N PHE A 113 -22.90 9.20 -1.01
CA PHE A 113 -23.07 10.59 -0.58
C PHE A 113 -21.90 11.12 0.25
N LEU A 114 -21.17 10.24 0.97
CA LEU A 114 -20.04 10.64 1.80
C LEU A 114 -18.80 11.02 0.98
N ASP A 115 -18.51 10.27 -0.07
CA ASP A 115 -17.28 10.43 -0.86
C ASP A 115 -17.07 11.87 -1.40
N PRO A 116 -18.07 12.54 -2.04
CA PRO A 116 -17.92 13.91 -2.49
C PRO A 116 -17.57 14.88 -1.38
N TYR A 117 -18.13 14.72 -0.20
CA TYR A 117 -17.90 15.63 0.94
C TYR A 117 -16.55 15.39 1.59
N MET A 118 -16.12 14.13 1.69
CA MET A 118 -14.77 13.82 2.15
C MET A 118 -13.71 14.40 1.21
N ARG A 119 -13.99 14.42 -0.11
CA ARG A 119 -13.12 15.04 -1.10
C ARG A 119 -13.12 16.56 -0.98
N ASP A 120 -14.29 17.16 -0.80
CA ASP A 120 -14.42 18.60 -0.60
C ASP A 120 -13.73 19.04 0.69
N TYR A 121 -13.90 18.28 1.77
CA TYR A 121 -13.20 18.52 3.02
C TYR A 121 -11.69 18.57 2.86
N ILE A 122 -11.11 17.56 2.23
CA ILE A 122 -9.67 17.50 2.06
C ILE A 122 -9.18 18.68 1.20
N ASN A 123 -9.92 19.06 0.16
CA ASN A 123 -9.54 20.20 -0.68
C ASN A 123 -9.54 21.52 0.09
N ASN A 124 -10.41 21.67 1.09
CA ASN A 124 -10.55 22.88 1.90
C ASN A 124 -9.93 22.74 3.30
N PHE A 125 -9.15 21.69 3.56
CA PHE A 125 -8.58 21.43 4.87
C PHE A 125 -7.56 22.53 5.25
N PRO A 126 -7.72 23.17 6.41
CA PRO A 126 -6.81 24.22 6.87
C PRO A 126 -5.55 23.60 7.47
N PHE A 127 -4.58 23.25 6.64
CA PHE A 127 -3.35 22.62 7.07
C PHE A 127 -2.50 23.51 7.98
N GLU A 128 -2.14 23.00 9.14
CA GLU A 128 -1.24 23.60 10.10
C GLU A 128 0.00 22.73 10.36
N LYS A 129 0.99 23.27 11.05
CA LYS A 129 2.18 22.51 11.47
C LYS A 129 1.79 21.29 12.30
N ASN A 130 2.48 20.19 12.06
CA ASN A 130 2.26 18.87 12.66
C ASN A 130 0.97 18.16 12.26
N ASP A 131 0.15 18.72 11.37
CA ASP A 131 -1.01 18.01 10.91
C ASP A 131 -0.62 16.75 10.12
N ILE A 132 -1.29 15.66 10.44
CA ILE A 132 -1.20 14.41 9.73
C ILE A 132 -2.60 14.06 9.23
N VAL A 133 -2.75 14.01 7.92
CA VAL A 133 -3.99 13.60 7.28
C VAL A 133 -3.77 12.26 6.61
N SER A 134 -4.62 11.29 6.89
CA SER A 134 -4.61 9.99 6.24
C SER A 134 -5.85 9.80 5.35
N ILE A 135 -5.64 9.48 4.08
CA ILE A 135 -6.69 9.20 3.10
C ILE A 135 -6.63 7.71 2.77
N LYS A 136 -7.51 6.93 3.40
CA LYS A 136 -7.69 5.51 3.07
C LYS A 136 -8.66 5.42 1.90
N ALA A 137 -8.23 4.83 0.80
CA ALA A 137 -8.97 4.94 -0.44
C ALA A 137 -8.92 3.62 -1.23
N VAL A 138 -10.08 3.08 -1.59
CA VAL A 138 -10.18 1.83 -2.35
C VAL A 138 -9.49 1.92 -3.71
N ALA A 139 -9.23 0.77 -4.34
CA ALA A 139 -8.66 0.70 -5.67
C ALA A 139 -9.52 1.50 -6.68
N GLY A 140 -8.86 2.28 -7.53
CA GLY A 140 -9.57 3.07 -8.56
C GLY A 140 -10.35 4.28 -8.04
N SER A 141 -10.18 4.69 -6.78
CA SER A 141 -10.88 5.85 -6.19
C SER A 141 -10.33 7.22 -6.59
N GLY A 142 -9.26 7.28 -7.39
CA GLY A 142 -8.64 8.54 -7.81
C GLY A 142 -7.67 9.14 -6.78
N LYS A 143 -6.98 8.33 -5.99
CA LYS A 143 -5.96 8.75 -4.99
C LYS A 143 -5.01 9.83 -5.52
N THR A 144 -4.28 9.52 -6.57
CA THR A 144 -3.30 10.44 -7.17
C THR A 144 -3.95 11.70 -7.73
N THR A 145 -5.17 11.58 -8.32
CA THR A 145 -5.94 12.72 -8.80
C THR A 145 -6.32 13.67 -7.67
N THR A 146 -6.69 13.12 -6.51
CA THR A 146 -6.98 13.92 -5.31
C THR A 146 -5.75 14.68 -4.84
N LEU A 147 -4.57 14.06 -4.80
CA LEU A 147 -3.32 14.75 -4.44
C LEU A 147 -2.96 15.86 -5.44
N LEU A 148 -3.16 15.62 -6.75
CA LEU A 148 -2.92 16.65 -7.76
C LEU A 148 -3.88 17.83 -7.62
N LYS A 149 -5.16 17.57 -7.34
CA LYS A 149 -6.15 18.62 -7.07
C LYS A 149 -5.80 19.39 -5.80
N LEU A 150 -5.46 18.69 -4.72
CA LEU A 150 -5.03 19.31 -3.47
C LEU A 150 -3.78 20.19 -3.66
N ALA A 151 -2.84 19.76 -4.50
CA ALA A 151 -1.67 20.57 -4.83
C ALA A 151 -2.06 21.82 -5.64
N HIS A 152 -3.03 21.71 -6.53
CA HIS A 152 -3.55 22.84 -7.29
C HIS A 152 -4.24 23.88 -6.41
N GLU A 153 -5.09 23.45 -5.49
CA GLU A 153 -5.78 24.33 -4.53
C GLU A 153 -4.80 25.03 -3.55
N ASN A 154 -3.63 24.42 -3.33
CA ASN A 154 -2.53 24.98 -2.52
C ASN A 154 -1.37 25.44 -3.40
N SER A 155 -1.64 26.16 -4.48
CA SER A 155 -0.65 26.54 -5.49
C SER A 155 0.44 27.50 -5.00
N ASP A 156 0.22 28.18 -3.88
CA ASP A 156 1.18 29.01 -3.15
C ASP A 156 2.20 28.20 -2.33
N LYS A 157 1.95 26.91 -2.09
CA LYS A 157 2.78 26.01 -1.29
C LYS A 157 3.74 25.20 -2.15
N LYS A 158 4.95 24.96 -1.67
CA LYS A 158 5.90 24.01 -2.23
C LYS A 158 5.66 22.63 -1.63
N ILE A 159 5.24 21.67 -2.45
CA ILE A 159 4.77 20.37 -1.97
C ILE A 159 5.75 19.27 -2.40
N LEU A 160 6.34 18.58 -1.43
CA LEU A 160 7.12 17.37 -1.68
C LEU A 160 6.18 16.19 -1.89
N TYR A 161 6.25 15.55 -3.06
CA TYR A 161 5.51 14.32 -3.33
C TYR A 161 6.44 13.12 -3.27
N LEU A 162 6.11 12.14 -2.45
CA LEU A 162 6.86 10.90 -2.26
C LEU A 162 6.01 9.70 -2.62
N ALA A 163 6.58 8.81 -3.44
CA ALA A 163 5.99 7.51 -3.75
C ALA A 163 7.04 6.41 -3.67
N PHE A 164 6.57 5.17 -3.53
CA PHE A 164 7.47 4.03 -3.44
C PHE A 164 8.10 3.68 -4.79
N ASN A 165 7.34 3.73 -5.90
CA ASN A 165 7.81 3.26 -7.20
C ASN A 165 8.04 4.38 -8.23
N LYS A 166 8.99 4.11 -9.15
CA LYS A 166 9.41 5.06 -10.20
C LYS A 166 8.31 5.29 -11.25
N ALA A 167 7.50 4.29 -11.57
CA ALA A 167 6.46 4.40 -12.58
C ALA A 167 5.41 5.44 -12.17
N LEU A 168 4.91 5.34 -10.93
CA LEU A 168 3.96 6.30 -10.35
C LEU A 168 4.56 7.71 -10.30
N THR A 169 5.81 7.83 -9.84
CA THR A 169 6.50 9.14 -9.79
C THR A 169 6.64 9.77 -11.16
N ASN A 170 6.92 9.00 -12.20
CA ASN A 170 7.01 9.51 -13.58
C ASN A 170 5.65 9.91 -14.13
N GLU A 171 4.59 9.14 -13.86
CA GLU A 171 3.23 9.49 -14.23
C GLU A 171 2.81 10.84 -13.60
N VAL A 172 3.08 10.99 -12.31
CA VAL A 172 2.79 12.24 -11.58
C VAL A 172 3.57 13.41 -12.18
N ARG A 173 4.87 13.25 -12.53
CA ARG A 173 5.66 14.30 -13.19
C ARG A 173 5.02 14.79 -14.48
N LEU A 174 4.50 13.87 -15.32
CA LEU A 174 3.84 14.25 -16.57
C LEU A 174 2.55 15.05 -16.31
N LYS A 175 1.80 14.68 -15.28
CA LYS A 175 0.56 15.37 -14.89
C LYS A 175 0.83 16.70 -14.18
N CYS A 176 1.86 16.79 -13.34
CA CYS A 176 2.23 18.00 -12.61
C CYS A 176 2.52 19.19 -13.53
N ASN A 177 3.20 18.97 -14.63
CA ASN A 177 3.51 20.04 -15.59
C ASN A 177 2.26 20.78 -16.10
N LYS A 178 1.10 20.14 -16.06
CA LYS A 178 -0.17 20.70 -16.52
C LYS A 178 -1.05 21.23 -15.38
N MET A 179 -1.03 20.59 -14.21
CA MET A 179 -2.03 20.80 -13.16
C MET A 179 -1.46 21.35 -11.84
N ALA A 180 -0.21 21.03 -11.49
CA ALA A 180 0.34 21.32 -10.16
C ALA A 180 1.85 21.56 -10.22
N LYS A 181 2.27 22.72 -10.76
CA LYS A 181 3.68 23.09 -10.93
C LYS A 181 4.46 23.22 -9.60
N ASN A 182 3.76 23.35 -8.51
CA ASN A 182 4.26 23.45 -7.13
C ASN A 182 4.55 22.10 -6.47
N LEU A 183 4.28 20.96 -7.18
CA LEU A 183 4.52 19.60 -6.69
C LEU A 183 5.87 19.08 -7.19
N TYR A 184 6.69 18.56 -6.26
CA TYR A 184 8.05 18.05 -6.51
C TYR A 184 8.10 16.53 -6.33
N PRO A 185 7.91 15.72 -7.39
CA PRO A 185 7.80 14.27 -7.28
C PRO A 185 9.16 13.57 -7.17
N TYR A 186 9.33 12.73 -6.15
CA TYR A 186 10.46 11.83 -5.96
C TYR A 186 9.97 10.43 -5.56
N THR A 187 10.73 9.40 -5.94
CA THR A 187 10.68 8.15 -5.16
C THR A 187 11.36 8.38 -3.83
N PHE A 188 10.97 7.65 -2.77
CA PHE A 188 11.63 7.79 -1.48
C PHE A 188 13.14 7.56 -1.56
N ASP A 189 13.59 6.56 -2.32
CA ASP A 189 15.02 6.28 -2.53
C ASP A 189 15.76 7.39 -3.28
N ALA A 190 15.11 8.02 -4.26
CA ALA A 190 15.69 9.18 -4.93
C ALA A 190 15.80 10.38 -3.98
N PHE A 191 14.85 10.52 -3.07
CA PHE A 191 14.88 11.54 -2.03
C PHE A 191 16.00 11.28 -1.00
N ILE A 192 16.16 10.04 -0.53
CA ILE A 192 17.29 9.63 0.33
C ILE A 192 18.63 9.89 -0.37
N ARG A 193 18.73 9.57 -1.67
CA ARG A 193 19.94 9.89 -2.47
C ARG A 193 20.24 11.38 -2.47
N LYS A 194 19.23 12.22 -2.64
CA LYS A 194 19.39 13.69 -2.57
C LYS A 194 19.93 14.12 -1.20
N GLY A 195 19.37 13.59 -0.11
CA GLY A 195 19.87 13.82 1.24
C GLY A 195 21.32 13.39 1.42
N PHE A 196 21.71 12.21 0.89
CA PHE A 196 23.09 11.74 0.89
C PHE A 196 24.02 12.71 0.16
N MET A 197 23.68 13.12 -1.06
CA MET A 197 24.51 14.02 -1.86
C MET A 197 24.67 15.39 -1.20
N ASN A 198 23.63 15.89 -0.53
CA ASN A 198 23.72 17.15 0.22
C ASN A 198 24.63 17.02 1.45
N LYS A 199 24.55 15.87 2.17
CA LYS A 199 25.37 15.63 3.37
C LYS A 199 26.82 15.30 3.04
N PHE A 200 27.07 14.66 1.90
CA PHE A 200 28.38 14.18 1.49
C PHE A 200 28.71 14.57 0.02
N PRO A 201 28.86 15.86 -0.30
CA PRO A 201 28.96 16.35 -1.69
C PRO A 201 30.14 15.76 -2.47
N ASN A 202 31.23 15.37 -1.76
CA ASN A 202 32.45 14.83 -2.36
C ASN A 202 32.50 13.29 -2.39
N LYS A 203 31.41 12.60 -2.04
CA LYS A 203 31.35 11.14 -2.04
C LYS A 203 30.63 10.60 -3.26
N ASN A 204 31.20 9.59 -3.89
CA ASN A 204 30.51 8.87 -4.94
C ASN A 204 29.36 8.05 -4.39
N PHE A 205 28.19 8.23 -4.99
CA PHE A 205 27.00 7.45 -4.68
C PHE A 205 26.99 6.19 -5.53
N ASN A 206 27.42 5.08 -4.94
CA ASN A 206 27.41 3.76 -5.59
C ASN A 206 26.66 2.76 -4.72
N ILE A 207 25.41 2.46 -5.07
CA ILE A 207 24.56 1.51 -4.36
C ILE A 207 25.06 0.09 -4.56
N LYS A 208 25.19 -0.63 -3.45
CA LYS A 208 25.50 -2.05 -3.41
C LYS A 208 24.22 -2.85 -3.13
N PHE A 209 23.97 -3.82 -4.00
CA PHE A 209 22.94 -4.82 -3.74
C PHE A 209 23.60 -6.01 -3.06
N LEU A 210 23.21 -6.28 -1.82
CA LEU A 210 23.75 -7.40 -1.05
C LEU A 210 23.04 -8.69 -1.44
N THR A 211 23.62 -9.39 -2.40
CA THR A 211 23.31 -10.81 -2.68
C THR A 211 24.41 -11.68 -2.09
N THR A 212 24.23 -12.99 -2.05
CA THR A 212 25.29 -13.93 -1.60
C THR A 212 26.58 -13.77 -2.36
N TYR A 213 26.50 -13.46 -3.66
CA TYR A 213 27.65 -13.22 -4.53
C TYR A 213 28.35 -11.88 -4.25
N THR A 214 27.58 -10.78 -4.25
CA THR A 214 28.15 -9.44 -4.01
C THR A 214 28.67 -9.28 -2.57
N PHE A 215 28.05 -9.96 -1.59
CA PHE A 215 28.46 -9.94 -0.21
C PHE A 215 29.90 -10.48 -0.01
N GLY A 216 30.25 -11.55 -0.71
CA GLY A 216 31.61 -12.09 -0.68
C GLY A 216 32.67 -11.14 -1.26
N LYS A 217 32.30 -10.32 -2.26
CA LYS A 217 33.20 -9.30 -2.84
C LYS A 217 33.39 -8.11 -1.89
N GLU A 218 32.32 -7.65 -1.24
CA GLU A 218 32.39 -6.52 -0.31
C GLU A 218 33.09 -6.90 1.02
N TYR A 219 33.01 -8.17 1.40
CA TYR A 219 33.59 -8.72 2.62
C TYR A 219 34.47 -9.93 2.32
N PRO A 220 35.76 -9.76 2.00
CA PRO A 220 36.66 -10.85 1.54
C PRO A 220 36.69 -12.07 2.46
N TRP A 221 36.54 -11.88 3.79
CA TRP A 221 36.49 -13.01 4.74
C TRP A 221 35.22 -13.86 4.66
N PHE A 222 34.22 -13.43 3.90
CA PHE A 222 33.05 -14.22 3.54
C PHE A 222 33.13 -14.85 2.15
N GLN A 223 34.17 -14.54 1.36
CA GLN A 223 34.28 -15.01 -0.03
C GLN A 223 34.13 -16.53 -0.12
N ASN A 224 34.82 -17.27 0.76
CA ASN A 224 34.80 -18.74 0.81
C ASN A 224 33.85 -19.30 1.88
N LYS A 225 32.92 -18.50 2.39
CA LYS A 225 31.92 -18.98 3.37
C LYS A 225 30.64 -19.43 2.68
N PRO A 226 29.92 -20.43 3.27
CA PRO A 226 28.67 -20.93 2.73
C PRO A 226 27.65 -19.84 2.40
N ALA A 227 26.96 -19.99 1.27
CA ALA A 227 25.90 -19.06 0.83
C ALA A 227 24.84 -18.87 1.90
N ARG A 228 24.44 -19.95 2.60
CA ARG A 228 23.50 -19.90 3.74
C ARG A 228 23.99 -18.98 4.86
N MET A 229 25.29 -18.97 5.13
CA MET A 229 25.88 -18.09 6.13
C MET A 229 25.79 -16.62 5.66
N LYS A 230 26.14 -16.34 4.42
CA LYS A 230 26.05 -15.00 3.79
C LYS A 230 24.59 -14.48 3.86
N LYS A 231 23.61 -15.31 3.47
CA LYS A 231 22.17 -14.97 3.58
C LYS A 231 21.77 -14.59 5.01
N THR A 232 22.24 -15.36 5.99
CA THR A 232 21.93 -15.07 7.40
C THR A 232 22.46 -13.70 7.85
N PHE A 233 23.67 -13.33 7.43
CA PHE A 233 24.24 -12.00 7.76
C PHE A 233 23.49 -10.88 7.06
N ILE A 234 23.20 -11.02 5.77
CA ILE A 234 22.42 -10.05 4.99
C ILE A 234 21.04 -9.85 5.62
N ALA A 235 20.34 -10.94 5.94
CA ALA A 235 19.02 -10.89 6.55
C ALA A 235 19.04 -10.17 7.93
N LYS A 236 20.02 -10.47 8.78
CA LYS A 236 20.16 -9.80 10.09
C LYS A 236 20.50 -8.32 9.94
N PHE A 237 21.36 -7.97 8.99
CA PHE A 237 21.70 -6.59 8.70
C PHE A 237 20.48 -5.80 8.18
N ASN A 238 19.75 -6.34 7.22
CA ASN A 238 18.55 -5.71 6.67
C ASN A 238 17.45 -5.57 7.76
N LYS A 239 17.31 -6.58 8.65
CA LYS A 239 16.38 -6.51 9.79
C LYS A 239 16.73 -5.38 10.76
N PHE A 240 18.02 -5.13 11.01
CA PHE A 240 18.46 -3.96 11.77
C PHE A 240 18.15 -2.67 11.02
N CYS A 241 18.48 -2.59 9.73
CA CYS A 241 18.27 -1.38 8.93
C CYS A 241 16.79 -0.96 8.86
N LYS A 242 15.85 -1.90 8.94
CA LYS A 242 14.40 -1.65 8.95
C LYS A 242 13.82 -1.43 10.35
N ASN A 243 14.63 -1.53 11.39
CA ASN A 243 14.18 -1.37 12.77
C ASN A 243 14.33 0.07 13.24
N ILE A 244 13.28 0.66 13.80
CA ILE A 244 13.28 2.05 14.30
C ILE A 244 13.76 2.19 15.74
N LYS A 245 13.70 1.11 16.54
CA LYS A 245 14.02 1.11 17.98
C LYS A 245 15.51 1.30 18.29
N TYR A 246 16.40 0.73 17.45
CA TYR A 246 17.83 0.69 17.72
C TYR A 246 18.62 1.57 16.76
N ASN A 247 19.37 2.52 17.28
CA ASN A 247 20.26 3.36 16.48
C ASN A 247 21.63 2.70 16.27
N GLU A 248 22.02 1.75 17.14
CA GLU A 248 23.29 1.06 17.10
C GLU A 248 23.14 -0.46 16.98
N MET A 249 23.95 -1.06 16.12
CA MET A 249 23.89 -2.49 15.79
C MET A 249 24.14 -3.38 17.02
N TYR A 250 25.05 -2.99 17.91
CA TYR A 250 25.37 -3.79 19.09
C TYR A 250 24.16 -3.94 20.03
N LYS A 251 23.38 -2.86 20.26
CA LYS A 251 22.14 -2.92 21.07
C LYS A 251 21.09 -3.84 20.45
N PHE A 252 20.94 -3.75 19.11
CA PHE A 252 20.03 -4.61 18.37
C PHE A 252 20.41 -6.09 18.48
N ILE A 253 21.72 -6.41 18.38
CA ILE A 253 22.20 -7.79 18.48
C ILE A 253 22.00 -8.34 19.90
N ASP A 254 22.33 -7.56 20.93
CA ASP A 254 22.24 -8.01 22.32
C ASP A 254 20.79 -8.33 22.72
N GLU A 255 19.81 -7.58 22.21
CA GLU A 255 18.40 -7.87 22.49
C GLU A 255 17.81 -8.96 21.57
N LYS A 256 18.04 -8.88 20.26
CA LYS A 256 17.39 -9.78 19.28
C LYS A 256 18.14 -11.10 19.06
N TYR A 257 19.43 -11.12 19.32
CA TYR A 257 20.30 -12.28 19.10
C TYR A 257 21.28 -12.49 20.26
N PRO A 258 20.81 -12.63 21.50
CA PRO A 258 21.70 -12.71 22.69
C PRO A 258 22.69 -13.87 22.61
N LYS A 259 22.29 -14.99 21.97
CA LYS A 259 23.12 -16.19 21.77
C LYS A 259 24.02 -16.13 20.52
N ALA A 260 24.11 -14.99 19.83
CA ALA A 260 24.98 -14.86 18.67
C ALA A 260 26.45 -14.99 19.08
N SER A 261 27.23 -15.72 18.25
CA SER A 261 28.68 -15.87 18.49
C SER A 261 29.40 -14.52 18.43
N SER A 262 30.54 -14.40 19.12
CA SER A 262 31.38 -13.21 19.08
C SER A 262 31.77 -12.81 17.65
N PHE A 263 32.00 -13.78 16.78
CA PHE A 263 32.26 -13.56 15.36
C PHE A 263 31.05 -12.88 14.70
N THR A 264 29.84 -13.42 14.87
CA THR A 264 28.61 -12.85 14.29
C THR A 264 28.40 -11.41 14.75
N LYS A 265 28.52 -11.16 16.07
CA LYS A 265 28.39 -9.81 16.65
C LYS A 265 29.38 -8.86 16.02
N LYS A 266 30.67 -9.21 15.98
CA LYS A 266 31.74 -8.39 15.41
C LYS A 266 31.51 -8.04 13.93
N GLN A 267 31.08 -8.99 13.12
CA GLN A 267 30.88 -8.74 11.69
C GLN A 267 29.66 -7.85 11.41
N LEU A 268 28.54 -8.05 12.09
CA LEU A 268 27.37 -7.19 11.94
C LEU A 268 27.66 -5.75 12.38
N ILE A 269 28.37 -5.57 13.49
CA ILE A 269 28.83 -4.23 13.94
C ILE A 269 29.71 -3.59 12.85
N LYS A 270 30.65 -4.36 12.27
CA LYS A 270 31.53 -3.86 11.21
C LYS A 270 30.74 -3.45 9.96
N MET A 271 29.71 -4.18 9.58
CA MET A 271 28.82 -3.80 8.46
C MET A 271 28.17 -2.42 8.71
N TRP A 272 27.68 -2.21 9.93
CA TRP A 272 27.09 -0.93 10.31
C TRP A 272 28.12 0.21 10.33
N GLU A 273 29.32 -0.02 10.87
CA GLU A 273 30.42 0.96 10.82
C GLU A 273 30.83 1.30 9.38
N HIS A 274 30.87 0.31 8.47
CA HIS A 274 31.12 0.56 7.06
C HIS A 274 30.01 1.41 6.42
N THR A 275 28.76 1.23 6.83
CA THR A 275 27.64 2.08 6.37
C THR A 275 27.83 3.53 6.87
N LYS A 276 28.13 3.72 8.15
CA LYS A 276 28.41 5.05 8.72
C LYS A 276 29.60 5.75 8.04
N GLN A 277 30.61 5.00 7.61
CA GLN A 277 31.77 5.51 6.89
C GLN A 277 31.56 5.66 5.38
N ASN A 278 30.34 5.38 4.87
CA ASN A 278 30.00 5.37 3.44
C ASN A 278 30.83 4.38 2.59
N LYS A 279 31.34 3.30 3.21
CA LYS A 279 32.04 2.20 2.53
C LYS A 279 31.08 1.14 2.03
N LEU A 280 29.96 0.94 2.73
CA LEU A 280 28.86 0.08 2.33
C LEU A 280 27.60 0.92 2.17
N ILE A 281 27.16 1.14 0.95
CA ILE A 281 25.98 1.94 0.62
C ILE A 281 24.90 1.01 0.07
N THR A 282 23.91 0.68 0.90
CA THR A 282 22.70 -0.03 0.50
C THR A 282 21.50 0.90 0.70
N PHE A 283 20.38 0.69 0.02
CA PHE A 283 19.19 1.52 0.24
C PHE A 283 18.71 1.43 1.70
N ASP A 284 18.55 0.23 2.24
CA ASP A 284 18.10 0.05 3.63
C ASP A 284 19.10 0.66 4.63
N GLY A 285 20.42 0.49 4.38
CA GLY A 285 21.46 1.09 5.20
C GLY A 285 21.45 2.62 5.17
N LEU A 286 21.22 3.22 3.98
CA LEU A 286 21.12 4.68 3.85
C LEU A 286 19.88 5.25 4.53
N ARG A 287 18.72 4.59 4.38
CA ARG A 287 17.49 5.00 5.08
C ARG A 287 17.71 4.98 6.58
N LYS A 288 18.31 3.89 7.10
CA LYS A 288 18.68 3.78 8.51
C LYS A 288 19.65 4.86 8.96
N LEU A 289 20.68 5.13 8.17
CA LEU A 289 21.66 6.16 8.46
C LEU A 289 21.03 7.57 8.45
N ALA A 290 20.15 7.83 7.48
CA ALA A 290 19.40 9.08 7.40
C ALA A 290 18.53 9.32 8.64
N LEU A 291 17.83 8.27 9.11
CA LEU A 291 17.04 8.31 10.34
C LEU A 291 17.93 8.59 11.56
N VAL A 292 19.01 7.83 11.74
CA VAL A 292 19.89 7.94 12.93
C VAL A 292 20.61 9.26 13.00
N GLN A 293 20.95 9.86 11.85
CA GLN A 293 21.69 11.12 11.75
C GLN A 293 20.79 12.32 11.44
N HIS A 294 19.49 12.15 11.39
CA HIS A 294 18.51 13.20 11.12
C HIS A 294 18.88 14.07 9.91
N TRP A 295 19.11 13.42 8.73
CA TRP A 295 19.58 14.14 7.53
C TRP A 295 18.59 15.17 7.01
N PHE A 296 17.31 15.00 7.29
CA PHE A 296 16.23 15.84 6.79
C PHE A 296 15.69 16.82 7.81
N LYS A 297 16.20 16.78 9.05
CA LYS A 297 15.87 17.77 10.07
C LYS A 297 16.23 19.16 9.54
N ASP A 298 15.34 20.11 9.73
CA ASP A 298 15.42 21.47 9.23
C ASP A 298 15.42 21.60 7.68
N TYR A 299 15.90 20.58 6.93
CA TYR A 299 15.90 20.60 5.47
C TYR A 299 14.49 20.55 4.89
N LEU A 300 13.63 19.69 5.40
CA LEU A 300 12.24 19.55 4.92
C LEU A 300 11.48 20.86 5.15
N ASP A 301 11.50 21.36 6.36
CA ASP A 301 10.76 22.57 6.76
C ASP A 301 11.31 23.86 6.10
N ALA A 302 12.60 23.88 5.70
CA ALA A 302 13.18 25.00 4.97
C ALA A 302 12.90 24.99 3.46
N ASN A 303 12.56 23.83 2.87
CA ASN A 303 12.42 23.71 1.42
C ASN A 303 11.00 23.42 0.94
N TYR A 304 10.13 22.95 1.82
CA TYR A 304 8.76 22.55 1.48
C TYR A 304 7.78 23.04 2.53
N ASP A 305 6.55 23.23 2.12
CA ASP A 305 5.44 23.66 2.98
C ASP A 305 4.52 22.47 3.34
N MET A 306 4.54 21.39 2.55
CA MET A 306 3.73 20.19 2.76
C MET A 306 4.45 18.95 2.20
N ILE A 307 4.08 17.77 2.70
CA ILE A 307 4.52 16.47 2.17
C ILE A 307 3.30 15.62 1.80
N PHE A 308 3.27 15.12 0.57
CA PHE A 308 2.31 14.13 0.11
C PHE A 308 2.99 12.77 -0.03
N ILE A 309 2.40 11.74 0.58
CA ILE A 309 2.90 10.37 0.56
C ILE A 309 1.85 9.50 -0.15
N ASP A 310 2.15 9.08 -1.38
CA ASP A 310 1.25 8.23 -2.18
C ASP A 310 1.65 6.75 -2.05
N GLU A 311 0.67 5.86 -2.10
CA GLU A 311 0.82 4.42 -1.82
C GLU A 311 1.49 4.17 -0.46
N ALA A 312 1.01 4.87 0.57
CA ALA A 312 1.60 4.88 1.91
C ALA A 312 1.67 3.48 2.56
N GLN A 313 0.82 2.54 2.17
CA GLN A 313 0.86 1.15 2.63
C GLN A 313 2.11 0.38 2.17
N ASP A 314 2.92 0.92 1.25
CA ASP A 314 4.14 0.30 0.75
C ASP A 314 5.42 0.83 1.43
N PHE A 315 5.30 1.79 2.34
CA PHE A 315 6.43 2.36 3.05
C PHE A 315 6.89 1.47 4.20
N ASP A 316 8.20 1.40 4.43
CA ASP A 316 8.75 0.71 5.60
C ASP A 316 8.76 1.62 6.85
N PRO A 317 8.93 1.06 8.07
CA PRO A 317 8.92 1.82 9.31
C PRO A 317 9.94 2.97 9.34
N VAL A 318 11.11 2.76 8.75
CA VAL A 318 12.20 3.75 8.75
C VAL A 318 11.87 4.94 7.85
N MET A 319 11.23 4.69 6.69
CA MET A 319 10.75 5.75 5.81
C MET A 319 9.73 6.65 6.51
N LEU A 320 8.78 6.04 7.21
CA LEU A 320 7.74 6.76 7.94
C LEU A 320 8.33 7.55 9.10
N GLU A 321 9.23 6.95 9.87
CA GLU A 321 9.86 7.57 11.02
C GLU A 321 10.70 8.80 10.65
N ILE A 322 11.41 8.77 9.50
CA ILE A 322 12.13 9.94 8.97
C ILE A 322 11.16 11.11 8.74
N LEU A 323 10.03 10.85 8.08
CA LEU A 323 9.05 11.88 7.77
C LEU A 323 8.37 12.44 9.02
N LEU A 324 8.09 11.58 10.00
CA LEU A 324 7.39 11.96 11.22
C LEU A 324 8.30 12.72 12.20
N LYS A 325 9.60 12.36 12.28
CA LYS A 325 10.54 12.94 13.25
C LYS A 325 11.33 14.13 12.73
N ASP A 326 11.66 14.13 11.43
CA ASP A 326 12.55 15.16 10.87
C ASP A 326 11.80 16.37 10.31
N SER A 327 10.46 16.43 10.45
CA SER A 327 9.70 17.55 9.90
C SER A 327 8.42 17.84 10.67
N THR A 328 8.11 19.12 10.80
CA THR A 328 6.88 19.65 11.40
C THR A 328 5.83 20.09 10.37
N ILE A 329 6.18 20.17 9.08
CA ILE A 329 5.23 20.56 8.06
C ILE A 329 4.11 19.53 7.92
N PRO A 330 2.89 19.94 7.50
CA PRO A 330 1.76 19.03 7.36
C PRO A 330 2.01 17.91 6.36
N LYS A 331 1.48 16.74 6.65
CA LYS A 331 1.67 15.51 5.87
C LYS A 331 0.35 14.89 5.47
N VAL A 332 0.23 14.52 4.20
CA VAL A 332 -0.94 13.81 3.67
C VAL A 332 -0.51 12.43 3.21
N PHE A 333 -0.97 11.40 3.90
CA PHE A 333 -0.75 10.01 3.56
C PHE A 333 -1.95 9.48 2.78
N VAL A 334 -1.70 8.97 1.59
CA VAL A 334 -2.75 8.40 0.72
C VAL A 334 -2.39 6.97 0.37
N GLY A 335 -3.38 6.07 0.42
CA GLY A 335 -3.16 4.69 0.04
C GLY A 335 -4.40 3.81 0.20
N ASP A 336 -4.21 2.57 -0.15
CA ASP A 336 -5.21 1.51 0.03
C ASP A 336 -4.63 0.44 0.97
N PRO A 337 -5.08 0.36 2.22
CA PRO A 337 -4.58 -0.64 3.17
C PRO A 337 -4.64 -2.08 2.64
N ARG A 338 -5.61 -2.39 1.78
CA ARG A 338 -5.77 -3.72 1.17
C ARG A 338 -4.86 -3.96 -0.02
N GLN A 339 -4.13 -2.96 -0.48
CA GLN A 339 -3.08 -3.11 -1.48
C GLN A 339 -1.68 -3.25 -0.86
N ALA A 340 -1.57 -3.49 0.45
CA ALA A 340 -0.32 -3.83 1.14
C ALA A 340 0.08 -5.27 0.78
N ILE A 341 0.94 -5.43 -0.24
CA ILE A 341 1.43 -6.74 -0.71
C ILE A 341 2.95 -6.86 -0.67
N TYR A 342 3.63 -5.90 -0.04
CA TYR A 342 5.09 -5.87 0.09
C TYR A 342 5.59 -6.08 1.52
N GLU A 343 4.78 -6.68 2.40
CA GLU A 343 5.15 -7.00 3.79
C GLU A 343 6.42 -7.86 3.87
N TRP A 344 6.59 -8.79 2.93
CA TRP A 344 7.79 -9.61 2.82
C TRP A 344 9.08 -8.79 2.57
N ARG A 345 8.96 -7.56 2.04
CA ARG A 345 10.05 -6.58 1.93
C ARG A 345 10.21 -5.73 3.18
N GLY A 346 9.35 -5.91 4.18
CA GLY A 346 9.31 -5.12 5.41
C GLY A 346 8.51 -3.82 5.28
N ALA A 347 7.69 -3.68 4.24
CA ALA A 347 6.65 -2.66 4.23
C ALA A 347 5.67 -2.95 5.37
N ILE A 348 5.14 -1.91 5.95
CA ILE A 348 4.08 -1.98 6.95
C ILE A 348 2.92 -1.09 6.48
N ASN A 349 1.73 -1.46 6.86
CA ASN A 349 0.59 -0.62 6.62
C ASN A 349 0.73 0.69 7.43
N ALA A 350 1.13 1.78 6.76
CA ALA A 350 1.34 3.07 7.40
C ALA A 350 0.13 3.52 8.25
N PHE A 351 -1.08 3.18 7.79
CA PHE A 351 -2.33 3.57 8.46
C PHE A 351 -2.56 2.91 9.83
N GLU A 352 -1.78 1.89 10.17
CA GLU A 352 -1.84 1.23 11.48
C GLU A 352 -0.90 1.85 12.51
N ILE A 353 0.10 2.60 12.03
CA ILE A 353 1.15 3.16 12.89
C ILE A 353 1.16 4.69 12.94
N LEU A 354 0.36 5.36 12.10
CA LEU A 354 0.20 6.80 12.22
C LEU A 354 -0.35 7.16 13.61
N PRO A 355 0.05 8.32 14.18
CA PRO A 355 -0.47 8.77 15.46
C PRO A 355 -1.99 8.76 15.51
N GLU A 356 -2.59 8.40 16.65
CA GLU A 356 -4.06 8.36 16.81
C GLU A 356 -4.71 9.72 16.57
N GLU A 357 -3.98 10.80 16.76
CA GLU A 357 -4.42 12.19 16.57
C GLU A 357 -4.48 12.62 15.11
N ASN A 358 -4.23 11.70 14.15
CA ASN A 358 -4.33 12.02 12.73
C ASN A 358 -5.78 12.21 12.28
N TYR A 359 -5.97 13.06 11.26
CA TYR A 359 -7.24 13.22 10.56
C TYR A 359 -7.38 12.09 9.53
N THR A 360 -8.41 11.26 9.65
CA THR A 360 -8.63 10.16 8.72
C THR A 360 -9.82 10.43 7.82
N VAL A 361 -9.61 10.29 6.51
CA VAL A 361 -10.63 10.35 5.45
C VAL A 361 -10.67 9.02 4.74
N GLU A 362 -11.84 8.57 4.33
CA GLU A 362 -12.00 7.31 3.61
C GLU A 362 -12.76 7.54 2.29
N PHE A 363 -12.19 7.05 1.18
CA PHE A 363 -12.82 7.06 -0.13
C PHE A 363 -13.27 5.66 -0.50
N TYR A 364 -14.55 5.50 -0.72
CA TYR A 364 -15.19 4.21 -1.00
C TYR A 364 -15.55 4.04 -2.48
N THR A 365 -15.70 5.15 -3.21
CA THR A 365 -16.11 5.12 -4.62
C THR A 365 -14.94 4.77 -5.52
N THR A 366 -15.08 3.68 -6.29
CA THR A 366 -14.15 3.32 -7.36
C THR A 366 -14.69 3.77 -8.72
N TRP A 367 -13.80 4.35 -9.53
CA TRP A 367 -14.10 4.74 -10.92
C TRP A 367 -13.55 3.73 -11.94
N ARG A 368 -12.94 2.64 -11.43
CA ARG A 368 -12.36 1.58 -12.25
C ARG A 368 -13.28 0.39 -12.41
N ILE A 369 -13.92 -0.02 -11.33
CA ILE A 369 -14.67 -1.28 -11.24
C ILE A 369 -16.15 -0.95 -11.09
N GLY A 370 -16.98 -1.61 -11.90
CA GLY A 370 -18.43 -1.52 -11.84
C GLY A 370 -19.07 -2.69 -11.08
N GLU A 371 -20.39 -2.64 -10.95
CA GLU A 371 -21.18 -3.78 -10.49
C GLU A 371 -21.33 -4.80 -11.63
N PRO A 372 -21.39 -6.13 -11.40
CA PRO A 372 -21.48 -6.78 -10.08
C PRO A 372 -20.14 -7.06 -9.37
N ALA A 373 -18.99 -6.72 -9.97
CA ALA A 373 -17.69 -7.03 -9.36
C ALA A 373 -17.49 -6.36 -8.00
N CYS A 374 -17.95 -5.12 -7.82
CA CYS A 374 -17.90 -4.45 -6.52
C CYS A 374 -18.69 -5.21 -5.44
N ASP A 375 -19.85 -5.80 -5.79
CA ASP A 375 -20.62 -6.61 -4.85
C ASP A 375 -19.84 -7.83 -4.37
N ILE A 376 -19.19 -8.53 -5.29
CA ILE A 376 -18.40 -9.71 -4.95
C ILE A 376 -17.20 -9.31 -4.06
N ILE A 377 -16.52 -8.21 -4.38
CA ILE A 377 -15.41 -7.70 -3.58
C ILE A 377 -15.89 -7.35 -2.17
N ARG A 378 -17.01 -6.64 -2.01
CA ARG A 378 -17.58 -6.31 -0.70
C ARG A 378 -17.95 -7.55 0.13
N ASN A 379 -18.51 -8.55 -0.50
CA ASN A 379 -18.94 -9.77 0.19
C ASN A 379 -17.76 -10.68 0.57
N LYS A 380 -16.66 -10.62 -0.21
CA LYS A 380 -15.49 -11.45 0.03
C LYS A 380 -14.55 -10.87 1.07
N PHE A 381 -14.36 -9.56 1.07
CA PHE A 381 -13.36 -8.90 1.91
C PHE A 381 -14.02 -8.16 3.07
N THR A 382 -13.70 -8.57 4.29
CA THR A 382 -14.21 -7.93 5.51
C THR A 382 -13.83 -6.45 5.54
N ASN A 383 -14.74 -5.59 5.94
CA ASN A 383 -14.52 -4.12 5.98
C ASN A 383 -14.09 -3.49 4.65
N CYS A 384 -14.48 -4.07 3.51
CA CYS A 384 -14.28 -3.49 2.19
C CYS A 384 -15.57 -2.84 1.68
N TRP A 385 -15.61 -1.52 1.65
CA TRP A 385 -16.79 -0.71 1.33
C TRP A 385 -16.78 -0.19 -0.11
N MET A 386 -16.14 -0.89 -1.03
CA MET A 386 -16.02 -0.45 -2.41
C MET A 386 -17.38 -0.29 -3.09
N ILE A 387 -17.62 0.85 -3.71
CA ILE A 387 -18.86 1.21 -4.42
C ILE A 387 -18.50 1.66 -5.83
N ALA A 388 -19.22 1.15 -6.82
CA ALA A 388 -19.06 1.59 -8.21
C ALA A 388 -19.52 3.03 -8.38
N GLY A 389 -18.63 3.91 -8.84
CA GLY A 389 -18.91 5.32 -9.11
C GLY A 389 -19.45 5.56 -10.52
N ASN A 390 -19.26 4.62 -11.43
CA ASN A 390 -19.72 4.67 -12.80
C ASN A 390 -20.93 3.76 -13.02
N LYS A 391 -21.70 4.06 -14.09
CA LYS A 391 -22.70 3.12 -14.61
C LYS A 391 -22.07 1.93 -15.34
N ASN A 392 -20.74 1.89 -15.48
CA ASN A 392 -20.04 0.78 -16.11
C ASN A 392 -20.21 -0.50 -15.27
N THR A 393 -20.42 -1.61 -15.97
CA THR A 393 -20.50 -2.94 -15.36
C THR A 393 -19.16 -3.64 -15.53
N THR A 394 -18.64 -4.24 -14.47
CA THR A 394 -17.50 -5.17 -14.54
C THR A 394 -18.01 -6.57 -14.34
N GLN A 395 -17.91 -7.40 -15.39
CA GLN A 395 -18.40 -8.77 -15.39
C GLN A 395 -17.35 -9.74 -14.83
N LEU A 396 -17.81 -10.72 -14.05
CA LEU A 396 -16.97 -11.83 -13.61
C LEU A 396 -17.32 -13.10 -14.41
N HIS A 397 -16.28 -13.77 -14.86
CA HIS A 397 -16.37 -15.01 -15.62
C HIS A 397 -15.55 -16.09 -14.92
N TYR A 398 -16.15 -17.24 -14.69
CA TYR A 398 -15.46 -18.36 -14.06
C TYR A 398 -15.15 -19.43 -15.09
N ASN A 399 -13.88 -19.90 -15.12
CA ASN A 399 -13.39 -20.95 -16.02
C ASN A 399 -13.71 -20.72 -17.51
N LYS A 400 -13.66 -19.46 -17.94
CA LYS A 400 -13.89 -19.08 -19.34
C LYS A 400 -12.63 -18.45 -19.94
N GLU A 401 -12.37 -18.75 -21.21
CA GLU A 401 -11.32 -18.06 -21.97
C GLU A 401 -11.82 -16.68 -22.43
N PRO A 402 -11.00 -15.63 -22.30
CA PRO A 402 -11.30 -14.33 -22.90
C PRO A 402 -11.31 -14.39 -24.43
N ASN A 403 -12.28 -13.73 -25.05
CA ASN A 403 -12.42 -13.68 -26.51
C ASN A 403 -11.55 -12.59 -27.18
N SER A 404 -10.87 -11.78 -26.41
CA SER A 404 -10.02 -10.65 -26.87
C SER A 404 -8.71 -10.61 -26.08
N LYS A 405 -7.78 -9.76 -26.49
CA LYS A 405 -6.51 -9.59 -25.78
C LYS A 405 -6.73 -9.29 -24.30
N TYR A 406 -5.95 -9.93 -23.45
CA TYR A 406 -6.07 -9.81 -21.99
C TYR A 406 -4.71 -9.90 -21.28
N ASP A 407 -4.66 -9.44 -20.05
CA ASP A 407 -3.52 -9.64 -19.16
C ASP A 407 -3.84 -10.80 -18.20
N TYR A 408 -2.90 -11.73 -18.07
CA TYR A 408 -3.04 -12.92 -17.23
C TYR A 408 -2.17 -12.79 -16.00
N LEU A 409 -2.78 -12.84 -14.82
CA LEU A 409 -2.16 -12.60 -13.54
C LEU A 409 -1.92 -13.91 -12.79
N PHE A 410 -0.70 -14.10 -12.31
CA PHE A 410 -0.26 -15.28 -11.56
C PHE A 410 0.28 -14.83 -10.20
N ARG A 411 0.10 -15.64 -9.17
CA ARG A 411 0.75 -15.44 -7.88
C ARG A 411 2.24 -15.78 -7.97
N SER A 412 2.57 -16.88 -8.63
CA SER A 412 3.92 -17.43 -8.69
C SER A 412 4.49 -17.54 -10.11
N TRP A 413 5.81 -17.43 -10.20
CA TRP A 413 6.55 -17.72 -11.42
C TRP A 413 6.43 -19.18 -11.87
N ARG A 414 6.16 -20.10 -10.93
CA ARG A 414 5.98 -21.52 -11.25
C ARG A 414 4.83 -21.73 -12.23
N TYR A 415 3.64 -21.34 -11.84
CA TYR A 415 2.45 -21.50 -12.68
C TYR A 415 2.47 -20.61 -13.92
N LEU A 416 3.09 -19.42 -13.81
CA LEU A 416 3.31 -18.55 -14.97
C LEU A 416 4.13 -19.26 -16.05
N LEU A 417 5.26 -19.87 -15.70
CA LEU A 417 6.10 -20.58 -16.66
C LEU A 417 5.46 -21.88 -17.14
N GLN A 418 4.79 -22.65 -16.29
CA GLN A 418 4.03 -23.83 -16.70
C GLN A 418 2.97 -23.47 -17.73
N THR A 419 2.18 -22.43 -17.49
CA THR A 419 1.17 -21.97 -18.46
C THR A 419 1.80 -21.42 -19.74
N ALA A 420 3.00 -20.85 -19.67
CA ALA A 420 3.73 -20.33 -20.82
C ALA A 420 4.22 -21.43 -21.78
N VAL A 421 4.39 -22.66 -21.30
CA VAL A 421 4.69 -23.83 -22.13
C VAL A 421 3.50 -24.19 -23.03
N ASP A 422 2.28 -24.07 -22.52
CA ASP A 422 1.07 -24.53 -23.20
C ASP A 422 0.41 -23.46 -24.09
N LYS A 423 0.69 -22.17 -23.84
CA LYS A 423 0.04 -21.07 -24.58
C LYS A 423 0.98 -20.43 -25.60
N LYS A 424 0.47 -20.24 -26.83
CA LYS A 424 1.17 -19.55 -27.92
C LYS A 424 0.82 -18.06 -27.99
N ASN A 425 1.65 -17.29 -28.67
CA ASN A 425 1.51 -15.85 -28.89
C ASN A 425 1.37 -15.06 -27.58
N ILE A 426 2.21 -15.39 -26.61
CA ILE A 426 2.26 -14.73 -25.30
C ILE A 426 3.37 -13.71 -25.22
N TRP A 427 3.23 -12.76 -24.29
CA TRP A 427 4.31 -11.91 -23.85
C TRP A 427 4.42 -12.00 -22.33
N ILE A 428 5.63 -12.08 -21.80
CA ILE A 428 5.88 -12.24 -20.36
C ILE A 428 6.60 -10.99 -19.83
N ASN A 429 6.04 -10.37 -18.80
CA ASN A 429 6.65 -9.23 -18.12
C ASN A 429 7.95 -9.66 -17.43
N ASP A 430 9.01 -8.84 -17.56
CA ASP A 430 10.34 -9.09 -16.98
C ASP A 430 11.02 -10.39 -17.46
N TYR A 431 10.56 -10.92 -18.60
CA TYR A 431 11.06 -12.18 -19.15
C TYR A 431 12.58 -12.16 -19.38
N TYR A 432 13.10 -11.10 -20.01
CA TYR A 432 14.53 -11.02 -20.33
C TYR A 432 15.44 -11.17 -19.11
N ASN A 433 15.08 -10.54 -18.00
CA ASN A 433 15.85 -10.67 -16.76
C ASN A 433 15.76 -12.09 -16.20
N LYS A 434 14.58 -12.70 -16.20
CA LYS A 434 14.39 -14.04 -15.66
C LYS A 434 15.00 -15.13 -16.53
N ILE A 435 14.83 -15.04 -17.85
CA ILE A 435 15.38 -16.05 -18.77
C ILE A 435 16.91 -16.09 -18.73
N GLU A 436 17.57 -14.95 -18.54
CA GLU A 436 19.04 -14.92 -18.40
C GLU A 436 19.51 -15.71 -17.16
N PHE A 437 18.79 -15.61 -16.03
CA PHE A 437 19.09 -16.43 -14.86
C PHE A 437 18.84 -17.92 -15.12
N ILE A 438 17.74 -18.27 -15.80
CA ILE A 438 17.43 -19.67 -16.18
C ILE A 438 18.50 -20.22 -17.11
N LYS A 439 18.93 -19.45 -18.13
CA LYS A 439 20.03 -19.83 -19.03
C LYS A 439 21.37 -20.01 -18.30
N ARG A 440 21.65 -19.17 -17.31
CA ARG A 440 22.84 -19.32 -16.46
C ARG A 440 22.77 -20.61 -15.63
N LEU A 441 21.60 -20.93 -15.06
CA LEU A 441 21.36 -22.16 -14.33
C LEU A 441 21.56 -23.38 -15.25
N HIS A 442 20.94 -23.37 -16.45
CA HIS A 442 21.07 -24.41 -17.45
C HIS A 442 22.54 -24.65 -17.85
N LYS A 443 23.27 -23.59 -18.21
CA LYS A 443 24.70 -23.66 -18.56
C LYS A 443 25.57 -24.24 -17.45
N LYS A 444 25.20 -24.03 -16.20
CA LYS A 444 25.91 -24.56 -15.04
C LYS A 444 25.63 -26.05 -14.88
N LEU A 445 24.35 -26.46 -14.96
CA LEU A 445 23.94 -27.86 -14.90
C LEU A 445 24.45 -28.74 -16.04
N GLN A 446 24.78 -28.16 -17.22
CA GLN A 446 25.45 -28.88 -18.29
C GLN A 446 26.84 -29.37 -17.90
N ARG A 447 27.49 -28.73 -16.92
CA ARG A 447 28.87 -29.03 -16.54
C ARG A 447 28.95 -30.02 -15.38
N TYR A 448 28.11 -29.82 -14.37
CA TYR A 448 28.05 -30.64 -13.15
C TYR A 448 26.77 -30.39 -12.37
N PRO A 449 26.35 -31.33 -11.49
CA PRO A 449 25.23 -31.10 -10.57
C PRO A 449 25.52 -29.95 -9.61
N LEU A 450 24.51 -29.14 -9.31
CA LEU A 450 24.65 -28.04 -8.35
C LEU A 450 24.93 -28.56 -6.94
N THR A 451 25.88 -27.96 -6.28
CA THR A 451 26.02 -28.09 -4.84
C THR A 451 24.89 -27.35 -4.10
N GLU A 452 24.64 -27.68 -2.84
CA GLU A 452 23.65 -26.95 -2.03
C GLU A 452 23.99 -25.44 -1.88
N GLU A 453 25.28 -25.09 -1.89
CA GLU A 453 25.73 -23.71 -1.91
C GLU A 453 25.32 -22.97 -3.20
N GLU A 454 25.50 -23.60 -4.33
CA GLU A 454 25.16 -23.03 -5.62
C GLU A 454 23.65 -22.90 -5.81
N LYS A 455 22.88 -23.88 -5.33
CA LYS A 455 21.41 -23.75 -5.28
C LYS A 455 21.01 -22.51 -4.48
N CYS A 456 21.60 -22.32 -3.29
CA CYS A 456 21.37 -21.14 -2.48
C CYS A 456 21.68 -19.81 -3.19
N GLU A 457 22.67 -19.76 -4.09
CA GLU A 457 22.95 -18.55 -4.88
C GLU A 457 21.82 -18.23 -5.86
N PHE A 458 21.27 -19.27 -6.50
CA PHE A 458 20.18 -19.10 -7.47
C PHE A 458 18.81 -18.82 -6.83
N GLU A 459 18.56 -19.29 -5.59
CA GLU A 459 17.31 -19.06 -4.87
C GLU A 459 16.95 -17.58 -4.67
N ASP A 460 17.94 -16.68 -4.72
CA ASP A 460 17.69 -15.24 -4.62
C ASP A 460 17.06 -14.67 -5.91
N ASP A 461 17.34 -15.29 -7.06
CA ASP A 461 16.99 -14.79 -8.39
C ASP A 461 15.95 -15.65 -9.11
N LEU A 462 15.85 -16.94 -8.76
CA LEU A 462 15.00 -17.93 -9.42
C LEU A 462 14.05 -18.64 -8.45
N PRO A 463 12.83 -18.98 -8.89
CA PRO A 463 11.93 -19.85 -8.13
C PRO A 463 12.56 -21.23 -7.85
N ASN A 464 12.37 -21.72 -6.62
CA ASN A 464 12.99 -22.98 -6.17
C ASN A 464 12.68 -24.19 -7.04
N PHE A 465 11.51 -24.26 -7.68
CA PHE A 465 11.15 -25.39 -8.55
C PHE A 465 12.09 -25.52 -9.76
N LEU A 466 12.68 -24.41 -10.26
CA LEU A 466 13.65 -24.45 -11.36
C LEU A 466 14.96 -25.13 -10.96
N LEU A 467 15.30 -25.06 -9.66
CA LEU A 467 16.53 -25.70 -9.14
C LEU A 467 16.41 -27.22 -9.03
N SER A 468 15.19 -27.75 -9.12
CA SER A 468 14.94 -29.22 -9.14
C SER A 468 14.89 -29.80 -10.54
N LEU A 469 14.91 -28.96 -11.61
CA LEU A 469 14.87 -29.42 -12.99
C LEU A 469 16.25 -29.88 -13.47
N SER A 470 16.26 -30.89 -14.31
CA SER A 470 17.46 -31.33 -15.03
C SER A 470 17.86 -30.31 -16.11
N SER A 471 19.10 -30.42 -16.62
CA SER A 471 19.58 -29.58 -17.71
C SER A 471 18.68 -29.70 -18.96
N SER A 472 18.24 -30.90 -19.31
CA SER A 472 17.35 -31.15 -20.47
C SER A 472 15.95 -30.54 -20.27
N GLN A 473 15.39 -30.64 -19.06
CA GLN A 473 14.09 -30.02 -18.75
C GLN A 473 14.15 -28.49 -18.78
N LEU A 474 15.27 -27.88 -18.35
CA LEU A 474 15.46 -26.43 -18.46
C LEU A 474 15.61 -25.98 -19.91
N GLU A 475 16.33 -26.76 -20.73
CA GLU A 475 16.50 -26.49 -22.16
C GLU A 475 15.14 -26.54 -22.89
N GLU A 476 14.35 -27.59 -22.65
CA GLU A 476 13.01 -27.72 -23.19
C GLU A 476 12.10 -26.56 -22.77
N LEU A 477 12.12 -26.18 -21.47
CA LEU A 477 11.37 -25.04 -20.95
C LEU A 477 11.77 -23.74 -21.67
N ILE A 478 13.07 -23.46 -21.77
CA ILE A 478 13.58 -22.24 -22.42
C ILE A 478 13.11 -22.19 -23.88
N ASN A 479 13.36 -23.26 -24.64
CA ASN A 479 13.05 -23.33 -26.07
C ASN A 479 11.53 -23.19 -26.31
N THR A 480 10.72 -23.87 -25.52
CA THR A 480 9.26 -23.82 -25.66
C THR A 480 8.70 -22.44 -25.33
N VAL A 481 9.14 -21.82 -24.24
CA VAL A 481 8.67 -20.49 -23.86
C VAL A 481 9.14 -19.42 -24.85
N GLU A 482 10.38 -19.54 -25.38
CA GLU A 482 10.88 -18.62 -26.43
C GLU A 482 10.08 -18.76 -27.73
N ASN A 483 9.77 -19.98 -28.17
CA ASN A 483 8.95 -20.25 -29.37
C ASN A 483 7.49 -19.76 -29.21
N ASN A 484 6.96 -19.75 -28.00
CA ASN A 484 5.60 -19.30 -27.71
C ASN A 484 5.52 -17.77 -27.51
N SER A 485 6.64 -17.12 -27.32
CA SER A 485 6.71 -15.68 -27.00
C SER A 485 6.78 -14.81 -28.25
N VAL A 486 6.07 -13.70 -28.22
CA VAL A 486 6.04 -12.69 -29.29
C VAL A 486 6.18 -11.28 -28.68
N PRO A 487 6.47 -10.23 -29.48
CA PRO A 487 6.42 -8.85 -29.00
C PRO A 487 5.08 -8.51 -28.38
N LYS A 488 5.07 -7.62 -27.39
CA LYS A 488 3.88 -7.28 -26.59
C LYS A 488 2.69 -6.83 -27.44
N GLU A 489 2.97 -6.10 -28.50
CA GLU A 489 1.96 -5.56 -29.43
C GLU A 489 1.22 -6.68 -30.16
N SER A 490 1.93 -7.75 -30.51
CA SER A 490 1.41 -8.91 -31.26
C SER A 490 0.85 -10.01 -30.35
N ALA A 491 1.10 -9.92 -29.04
CA ALA A 491 0.64 -10.93 -28.10
C ALA A 491 -0.88 -10.93 -27.95
N THR A 492 -1.47 -12.11 -27.90
CA THR A 492 -2.88 -12.30 -27.57
C THR A 492 -3.12 -12.25 -26.07
N CYS A 493 -2.09 -12.60 -25.30
CA CYS A 493 -2.12 -12.62 -23.85
C CYS A 493 -0.79 -12.16 -23.26
N CYS A 494 -0.85 -11.27 -22.25
CA CYS A 494 0.33 -10.78 -21.55
C CYS A 494 0.39 -11.33 -20.14
N PHE A 495 1.47 -12.00 -19.78
CA PHE A 495 1.65 -12.66 -18.49
C PHE A 495 2.36 -11.77 -17.48
N TYR A 496 1.83 -11.72 -16.27
CA TYR A 496 2.37 -10.96 -15.16
C TYR A 496 2.23 -11.72 -13.84
N THR A 497 3.11 -11.48 -12.90
CA THR A 497 2.78 -11.78 -11.51
C THR A 497 1.91 -10.65 -10.94
N VAL A 498 1.01 -10.95 -9.99
CA VAL A 498 0.15 -9.94 -9.33
C VAL A 498 1.00 -8.79 -8.77
N HIS A 499 2.15 -9.10 -8.17
CA HIS A 499 3.09 -8.10 -7.65
C HIS A 499 3.62 -7.15 -8.72
N SER A 500 3.96 -7.67 -9.91
CA SER A 500 4.47 -6.86 -11.03
C SER A 500 3.36 -6.09 -11.76
N TYR A 501 2.11 -6.45 -11.50
CA TYR A 501 0.94 -5.82 -12.09
C TYR A 501 0.33 -4.72 -11.22
N LYS A 502 0.74 -4.63 -9.96
CA LYS A 502 0.29 -3.55 -9.06
C LYS A 502 0.56 -2.18 -9.71
N GLY A 503 -0.45 -1.31 -9.67
CA GLY A 503 -0.41 0.01 -10.33
C GLY A 503 -0.83 0.01 -11.80
N LYS A 504 -1.08 -1.16 -12.41
CA LYS A 504 -1.61 -1.30 -13.78
C LYS A 504 -3.08 -1.68 -13.76
N GLU A 505 -3.74 -1.59 -14.92
CA GLU A 505 -5.14 -1.98 -15.15
C GLU A 505 -5.34 -2.34 -16.63
N ASN A 506 -6.35 -3.15 -16.92
CA ASN A 506 -6.74 -3.49 -18.28
C ASN A 506 -8.25 -3.78 -18.34
N ASN A 507 -8.85 -3.60 -19.51
CA ASN A 507 -10.26 -3.91 -19.73
C ASN A 507 -10.56 -5.39 -19.46
N ASN A 508 -9.67 -6.28 -19.87
CA ASN A 508 -9.80 -7.72 -19.65
C ASN A 508 -8.62 -8.27 -18.88
N ILE A 509 -8.86 -8.81 -17.72
CA ILE A 509 -7.87 -9.57 -16.96
C ILE A 509 -8.33 -10.99 -16.72
N ARG A 510 -7.37 -11.90 -16.68
CA ARG A 510 -7.57 -13.27 -16.21
C ARG A 510 -6.71 -13.50 -14.98
N ILE A 511 -7.24 -14.17 -13.99
CA ILE A 511 -6.55 -14.50 -12.75
C ILE A 511 -6.38 -16.02 -12.71
N PHE A 512 -5.13 -16.47 -12.74
CA PHE A 512 -4.78 -17.85 -12.42
C PHE A 512 -4.94 -18.02 -10.92
N ASN A 513 -5.77 -18.94 -10.48
CA ASN A 513 -6.17 -19.02 -9.07
C ASN A 513 -5.17 -19.85 -8.24
N ASP A 514 -3.90 -19.45 -8.25
CA ASP A 514 -2.81 -19.97 -7.41
C ASP A 514 -2.57 -19.13 -6.15
N ILE A 515 -3.55 -18.31 -5.77
CA ILE A 515 -3.50 -17.43 -4.62
C ILE A 515 -4.19 -18.12 -3.44
N ASP A 516 -3.54 -18.15 -2.29
CA ASP A 516 -4.22 -18.54 -1.05
C ASP A 516 -5.16 -17.42 -0.61
N HIS A 517 -6.45 -17.67 -0.68
CA HIS A 517 -7.47 -16.63 -0.44
C HIS A 517 -7.61 -16.25 1.03
N GLU A 518 -7.11 -17.06 1.96
CA GLU A 518 -7.16 -16.81 3.41
C GLU A 518 -5.86 -16.14 3.89
N GLU A 519 -4.71 -16.68 3.49
CA GLU A 519 -3.41 -16.15 3.91
C GLU A 519 -2.94 -14.96 3.06
N GLU A 520 -3.38 -14.86 1.79
CA GLU A 520 -2.96 -13.83 0.83
C GLU A 520 -4.11 -12.93 0.37
N GLU A 521 -5.03 -12.59 1.27
CA GLU A 521 -6.25 -11.81 0.98
C GLU A 521 -5.94 -10.52 0.21
N ASN A 522 -4.89 -9.79 0.58
CA ASN A 522 -4.48 -8.56 -0.08
C ASN A 522 -3.99 -8.79 -1.52
N ILE A 523 -3.30 -9.89 -1.78
CA ILE A 523 -2.83 -10.23 -3.15
C ILE A 523 -4.04 -10.53 -4.04
N TYR A 524 -5.02 -11.27 -3.52
CA TYR A 524 -6.25 -11.56 -4.25
C TYR A 524 -7.09 -10.30 -4.49
N TYR A 525 -7.19 -9.40 -3.51
CA TYR A 525 -7.83 -8.10 -3.68
C TYR A 525 -7.13 -7.28 -4.77
N VAL A 526 -5.80 -7.22 -4.77
CA VAL A 526 -5.06 -6.54 -5.83
C VAL A 526 -5.37 -7.14 -7.19
N ALA A 527 -5.38 -8.45 -7.33
CA ALA A 527 -5.69 -9.11 -8.60
C ALA A 527 -7.10 -8.77 -9.11
N LEU A 528 -8.13 -8.92 -8.26
CA LEU A 528 -9.52 -8.61 -8.61
C LEU A 528 -9.74 -7.15 -8.99
N THR A 529 -9.02 -6.23 -8.37
CA THR A 529 -9.19 -4.79 -8.59
C THR A 529 -8.44 -4.26 -9.82
N ARG A 530 -7.92 -5.11 -10.70
CA ARG A 530 -7.18 -4.71 -11.91
C ARG A 530 -8.04 -4.66 -13.17
N GLY A 531 -9.15 -5.41 -13.21
CA GLY A 531 -10.04 -5.46 -14.37
C GLY A 531 -11.01 -4.29 -14.41
N ILE A 532 -11.22 -3.74 -15.61
CA ILE A 532 -12.17 -2.65 -15.83
C ILE A 532 -13.50 -3.23 -16.32
N ASP A 533 -13.51 -3.95 -17.44
CA ASP A 533 -14.72 -4.47 -18.06
C ASP A 533 -14.99 -5.94 -17.70
N ASN A 534 -13.95 -6.77 -17.74
CA ASN A 534 -14.08 -8.21 -17.52
C ASN A 534 -12.97 -8.77 -16.63
N ILE A 535 -13.36 -9.60 -15.68
CA ILE A 535 -12.47 -10.35 -14.81
C ILE A 535 -12.77 -11.85 -14.98
N TYR A 536 -11.79 -12.58 -15.48
CA TYR A 536 -11.86 -14.04 -15.66
C TYR A 536 -11.10 -14.70 -14.51
N ILE A 537 -11.73 -15.65 -13.83
CA ILE A 537 -11.15 -16.33 -12.66
C ILE A 537 -11.12 -17.83 -12.95
N ASP A 538 -9.93 -18.41 -12.91
CA ASP A 538 -9.75 -19.85 -13.07
C ASP A 538 -10.10 -20.61 -11.78
N SER A 539 -10.40 -21.91 -11.90
CA SER A 539 -10.42 -22.79 -10.74
C SER A 539 -9.03 -22.90 -10.11
N PRO A 540 -8.94 -23.17 -8.79
CA PRO A 540 -7.66 -23.47 -8.18
C PRO A 540 -6.96 -24.62 -8.91
N PRO A 541 -5.61 -24.58 -9.07
CA PRO A 541 -4.89 -25.69 -9.68
C PRO A 541 -5.02 -26.94 -8.81
N GLU A 542 -5.08 -28.10 -9.44
CA GLU A 542 -4.99 -29.37 -8.73
C GLU A 542 -3.67 -29.44 -7.95
N LYS A 543 -3.75 -29.88 -6.68
CA LYS A 543 -2.60 -29.89 -5.75
C LYS A 543 -1.57 -30.95 -6.11
#